data_b77446f52d9c5f5881a671d0e26378d4
#
_entry.id   b77446f52d9c5f5881a671d0e26378d4
#
_cell.length_a   1.000
_cell.length_b   1.000
_cell.length_c   1.000
_cell.angle_alpha   90.00
_cell.angle_beta   90.00
_cell.angle_gamma   90.00
#
_symmetry.space_group_name_H-M   'P 1'
#
loop_
_entity.id
_entity.type
_entity.pdbx_description
1 polymer ?
#
loop_
_entity_poly.entity_id
_entity_poly.type
_entity_poly.pdbx_seq_one_letter_code
_entity_poly.pdbx_strand_id
1 'polypeptide(L)'
;MTTESIKAKNNGLLYAMEDEISSHLNQETTKSILTLIAAAGKNNALGKDNDLIWHISNDLKRFKRLTSGHAIIMGRKTFESMPKALPNRTNIVLTNKKGFKAEGGIVVHSIEAALDLVKEDAQPFIIGGGEIYRLFMDLCDRIELTRVHHDFEADVYFPEIDLSQ
;
A
#
# COMPACT_ATOMS: atom_id res chain seq x y z
N MET A 1 -16.39 7.68 -9.63
CA MET A 1 -15.20 7.21 -8.90
C MET A 1 -15.12 7.95 -7.60
N THR A 2 -15.07 7.26 -6.51
CA THR A 2 -14.90 7.82 -5.16
C THR A 2 -13.60 7.32 -4.57
N THR A 3 -12.96 8.16 -3.79
CA THR A 3 -11.76 7.79 -3.04
C THR A 3 -12.11 7.74 -1.57
N GLU A 4 -11.80 6.66 -0.92
CA GLU A 4 -12.04 6.43 0.49
C GLU A 4 -10.71 6.24 1.20
N SER A 5 -10.52 6.94 2.31
CA SER A 5 -9.41 6.74 3.23
C SER A 5 -9.96 6.05 4.47
N ILE A 6 -9.58 4.81 4.66
CA ILE A 6 -10.04 3.99 5.78
C ILE A 6 -8.89 3.87 6.77
N LYS A 7 -9.10 4.33 8.01
CA LYS A 7 -8.15 4.14 9.09
C LYS A 7 -8.43 2.80 9.75
N ALA A 8 -7.45 1.90 9.75
CA ALA A 8 -7.52 0.68 10.54
C ALA A 8 -7.46 1.04 12.03
N LYS A 9 -8.38 0.51 12.82
CA LYS A 9 -8.32 0.63 14.27
C LYS A 9 -7.29 -0.36 14.80
N ASN A 10 -6.09 0.12 15.10
CA ASN A 10 -5.24 -0.62 16.01
C ASN A 10 -5.81 -0.52 17.41
N ASN A 11 -6.00 -1.67 18.06
CA ASN A 11 -6.48 -1.80 19.41
C ASN A 11 -5.79 -0.81 20.37
N GLY A 12 -6.56 0.13 20.88
CA GLY A 12 -6.22 0.92 22.04
C GLY A 12 -5.90 2.37 21.79
N LEU A 13 -6.81 3.21 22.21
CA LEU A 13 -6.79 4.65 22.42
C LEU A 13 -7.01 5.55 21.22
N LEU A 14 -8.27 5.90 21.07
CA LEU A 14 -8.71 7.19 20.56
C LEU A 14 -8.15 8.28 21.51
N TYR A 15 -7.27 9.13 21.00
CA TYR A 15 -7.13 10.48 21.53
C TYR A 15 -7.47 11.49 20.43
N ALA A 16 -8.73 11.90 20.48
CA ALA A 16 -9.05 13.27 20.12
C ALA A 16 -8.69 14.08 21.36
N MET A 17 -7.68 14.91 21.29
CA MET A 17 -7.52 16.08 22.15
C MET A 17 -6.97 17.19 21.28
N GLU A 18 -7.84 18.10 21.02
CA GLU A 18 -7.49 19.48 20.71
C GLU A 18 -6.88 20.12 21.94
N ASP A 19 -5.84 20.94 21.67
CA ASP A 19 -5.30 22.01 22.50
C ASP A 19 -4.61 21.66 23.84
N GLU A 20 -3.35 21.86 23.94
CA GLU A 20 -2.65 23.02 24.45
C GLU A 20 -1.12 22.77 24.62
N ILE A 21 -0.40 23.75 24.21
CA ILE A 21 0.97 24.14 24.38
C ILE A 21 1.59 23.63 25.71
N SER A 22 2.67 22.85 25.60
CA SER A 22 3.82 23.06 26.50
C SER A 22 5.09 22.42 25.94
N SER A 23 6.07 23.29 25.78
CA SER A 23 7.48 23.02 25.53
C SER A 23 8.06 21.97 26.47
N HIS A 24 8.36 20.79 25.93
CA HIS A 24 9.51 19.98 26.33
C HIS A 24 9.85 19.02 25.18
N LEU A 25 11.11 19.09 24.77
CA LEU A 25 11.77 18.18 23.84
C LEU A 25 11.52 16.72 24.21
N ASN A 26 10.47 16.13 23.66
CA ASN A 26 10.36 14.71 23.48
C ASN A 26 10.53 14.46 21.98
N GLN A 27 11.54 13.72 21.63
CA GLN A 27 11.61 13.04 20.34
C GLN A 27 10.40 12.09 20.29
N GLU A 28 9.24 12.61 19.89
CA GLU A 28 8.17 11.77 19.40
C GLU A 28 8.72 11.12 18.12
N THR A 29 9.12 9.87 18.24
CA THR A 29 9.27 9.00 17.09
C THR A 29 7.90 8.98 16.41
N THR A 30 7.75 9.79 15.37
CA THR A 30 6.54 9.79 14.56
C THR A 30 6.35 8.37 14.06
N LYS A 31 5.31 7.69 14.58
CA LYS A 31 4.99 6.32 14.20
C LYS A 31 4.79 6.26 12.70
N SER A 32 5.54 5.41 12.04
CA SER A 32 5.33 5.09 10.62
C SER A 32 3.90 4.61 10.39
N ILE A 33 3.21 5.16 9.38
CA ILE A 33 1.83 4.80 9.01
C ILE A 33 1.86 3.90 7.79
N LEU A 34 1.85 2.60 8.00
CA LEU A 34 1.80 1.64 6.90
C LEU A 34 0.46 1.75 6.16
N THR A 35 0.52 2.17 4.91
CA THR A 35 -0.66 2.48 4.11
C THR A 35 -0.79 1.53 2.92
N LEU A 36 -1.92 0.88 2.82
CA LEU A 36 -2.28 0.08 1.66
C LEU A 36 -2.99 0.98 0.64
N ILE A 37 -2.53 1.00 -0.61
CA ILE A 37 -3.13 1.78 -1.69
C ILE A 37 -3.58 0.87 -2.81
N ALA A 38 -4.84 1.00 -3.22
CA ALA A 38 -5.43 0.19 -4.27
C ALA A 38 -6.52 0.94 -5.04
N ALA A 39 -6.77 0.48 -6.27
CA ALA A 39 -7.97 0.81 -7.02
C ALA A 39 -8.73 -0.49 -7.32
N ALA A 40 -9.99 -0.55 -6.98
CA ALA A 40 -10.81 -1.74 -7.14
C ALA A 40 -12.18 -1.41 -7.71
N GLY A 41 -12.73 -2.33 -8.52
CA GLY A 41 -14.11 -2.26 -8.98
C GLY A 41 -15.11 -2.36 -7.82
N LYS A 42 -16.38 -2.13 -8.10
CA LYS A 42 -17.46 -2.25 -7.12
C LYS A 42 -17.49 -3.65 -6.47
N ASN A 43 -17.18 -4.68 -7.25
CA ASN A 43 -17.07 -6.08 -6.82
C ASN A 43 -15.68 -6.48 -6.31
N ASN A 44 -14.84 -5.53 -5.88
CA ASN A 44 -13.45 -5.74 -5.47
C ASN A 44 -12.49 -6.24 -6.57
N ALA A 45 -12.88 -6.21 -7.83
CA ALA A 45 -12.01 -6.61 -8.93
C ALA A 45 -10.74 -5.76 -9.00
N LEU A 46 -9.57 -6.37 -9.10
CA LEU A 46 -8.27 -5.71 -9.20
C LEU A 46 -7.64 -5.86 -10.57
N GLY A 47 -7.61 -7.07 -11.10
CA GLY A 47 -6.90 -7.38 -12.33
C GLY A 47 -7.43 -8.63 -13.03
N LYS A 48 -7.03 -8.77 -14.30
CA LYS A 48 -7.26 -9.94 -15.13
C LYS A 48 -6.04 -10.19 -16.00
N ASP A 49 -5.63 -11.44 -16.16
CA ASP A 49 -4.50 -11.86 -16.99
C ASP A 49 -3.17 -11.12 -16.66
N ASN A 50 -2.90 -10.92 -15.38
CA ASN A 50 -1.76 -10.18 -14.83
C ASN A 50 -1.68 -8.69 -15.19
N ASP A 51 -2.77 -8.08 -15.63
CA ASP A 51 -2.84 -6.64 -15.91
C ASP A 51 -3.98 -5.99 -15.11
N LEU A 52 -3.91 -4.66 -14.99
CA LEU A 52 -4.99 -3.88 -14.40
C LEU A 52 -6.15 -3.82 -15.41
N ILE A 53 -7.38 -3.99 -14.91
CA ILE A 53 -8.59 -3.95 -15.75
C ILE A 53 -8.84 -2.54 -16.30
N TRP A 54 -8.32 -1.51 -15.62
CA TRP A 54 -8.53 -0.11 -15.98
C TRP A 54 -7.25 0.71 -15.85
N HIS A 55 -7.12 1.69 -16.72
CA HIS A 55 -6.10 2.73 -16.67
C HIS A 55 -6.78 4.09 -16.53
N ILE A 56 -6.99 4.53 -15.28
CA ILE A 56 -7.60 5.81 -15.01
C ILE A 56 -6.50 6.83 -14.71
N SER A 57 -6.31 7.78 -15.59
CA SER A 57 -5.20 8.75 -15.50
C SER A 57 -5.20 9.56 -14.20
N ASN A 58 -6.38 9.90 -13.67
CA ASN A 58 -6.50 10.62 -12.40
C ASN A 58 -6.07 9.77 -11.20
N ASP A 59 -6.36 8.46 -11.22
CA ASP A 59 -5.92 7.53 -10.18
C ASP A 59 -4.41 7.34 -10.22
N LEU A 60 -3.81 7.21 -11.39
CA LEU A 60 -2.37 7.13 -11.57
C LEU A 60 -1.65 8.40 -11.09
N LYS A 61 -2.22 9.58 -11.35
CA LYS A 61 -1.69 10.86 -10.83
C LYS A 61 -1.78 10.92 -9.30
N ARG A 62 -2.91 10.48 -8.73
CA ARG A 62 -3.09 10.39 -7.28
C ARG A 62 -2.09 9.41 -6.66
N PHE A 63 -1.94 8.23 -7.23
CA PHE A 63 -0.97 7.23 -6.81
C PHE A 63 0.45 7.81 -6.81
N LYS A 64 0.87 8.44 -7.89
CA LYS A 64 2.18 9.09 -7.99
C LYS A 64 2.37 10.18 -6.93
N ARG A 65 1.37 11.01 -6.72
CA ARG A 65 1.43 12.10 -5.73
C ARG A 65 1.57 11.57 -4.31
N LEU A 66 0.80 10.54 -3.95
CA LEU A 66 0.81 9.98 -2.59
C LEU A 66 2.11 9.19 -2.30
N THR A 67 2.59 8.42 -3.27
CA THR A 67 3.73 7.52 -3.06
C THR A 67 5.09 8.15 -3.30
N SER A 68 5.17 9.28 -3.99
CA SER A 68 6.46 9.96 -4.28
C SER A 68 7.21 10.34 -3.00
N GLY A 69 8.49 9.99 -2.93
CA GLY A 69 9.33 10.21 -1.76
C GLY A 69 9.20 9.12 -0.69
N HIS A 70 8.39 8.11 -0.91
CA HIS A 70 8.15 7.01 0.03
C HIS A 70 8.62 5.66 -0.49
N ALA A 71 8.72 4.69 0.41
CA ALA A 71 8.93 3.30 0.06
C ALA A 71 7.60 2.67 -0.43
N ILE A 72 7.71 1.81 -1.43
CA ILE A 72 6.59 1.03 -1.97
C ILE A 72 6.94 -0.46 -1.91
N ILE A 73 6.07 -1.25 -1.32
CA ILE A 73 6.19 -2.70 -1.20
C ILE A 73 5.21 -3.37 -2.17
N MET A 74 5.71 -4.30 -2.95
CA MET A 74 4.94 -4.98 -3.98
C MET A 74 5.36 -6.44 -4.13
N GLY A 75 4.52 -7.24 -4.78
CA GLY A 75 4.88 -8.58 -5.22
C GLY A 75 5.69 -8.57 -6.52
N ARG A 76 6.36 -9.69 -6.80
CA ARG A 76 7.18 -9.87 -8.00
C ARG A 76 6.41 -9.61 -9.29
N LYS A 77 5.21 -10.18 -9.45
CA LYS A 77 4.39 -10.01 -10.66
C LYS A 77 4.01 -8.55 -10.91
N THR A 78 3.72 -7.81 -9.85
CA THR A 78 3.47 -6.36 -9.94
C THR A 78 4.70 -5.62 -10.43
N PHE A 79 5.87 -5.95 -9.88
CA PHE A 79 7.13 -5.36 -10.35
C PHE A 79 7.42 -5.69 -11.83
N GLU A 80 7.25 -6.94 -12.22
CA GLU A 80 7.46 -7.40 -13.61
C GLU A 80 6.46 -6.77 -14.60
N SER A 81 5.28 -6.34 -14.15
CA SER A 81 4.29 -5.63 -14.97
C SER A 81 4.66 -4.18 -15.28
N MET A 82 5.59 -3.62 -14.53
CA MET A 82 6.07 -2.26 -14.75
C MET A 82 7.27 -2.26 -15.70
N PRO A 83 7.38 -1.27 -16.61
CA PRO A 83 8.52 -1.19 -17.53
C PRO A 83 9.86 -0.96 -16.82
N LYS A 84 9.83 -0.36 -15.62
CA LYS A 84 10.99 -0.11 -14.75
C LYS A 84 10.53 0.19 -13.32
N ALA A 85 11.48 0.14 -12.37
CA ALA A 85 11.25 0.62 -11.01
C ALA A 85 10.73 2.07 -11.02
N LEU A 86 9.79 2.36 -10.12
CA LEU A 86 9.16 3.68 -10.07
C LEU A 86 10.15 4.73 -9.51
N PRO A 87 10.35 5.84 -10.21
CA PRO A 87 11.32 6.86 -9.80
C PRO A 87 10.85 7.59 -8.53
N ASN A 88 11.81 8.16 -7.79
CA ASN A 88 11.59 8.89 -6.55
C ASN A 88 10.85 8.08 -5.47
N ARG A 89 11.03 6.78 -5.47
CA ARG A 89 10.48 5.84 -4.49
C ARG A 89 11.48 4.73 -4.24
N THR A 90 11.48 4.19 -3.02
CA THR A 90 12.22 2.96 -2.72
C THR A 90 11.35 1.78 -3.10
N ASN A 91 11.69 1.07 -4.17
CA ASN A 91 10.94 -0.09 -4.65
C ASN A 91 11.40 -1.34 -3.89
N ILE A 92 10.49 -1.98 -3.16
CA ILE A 92 10.74 -3.20 -2.39
C ILE A 92 9.85 -4.31 -2.96
N VAL A 93 10.49 -5.41 -3.36
CA VAL A 93 9.80 -6.56 -3.98
C VAL A 93 9.85 -7.75 -3.04
N LEU A 94 8.70 -8.16 -2.55
CA LEU A 94 8.51 -9.35 -1.72
C LEU A 94 8.22 -10.55 -2.62
N THR A 95 9.06 -11.57 -2.56
CA THR A 95 8.91 -12.78 -3.35
C THR A 95 9.55 -14.00 -2.69
N ASN A 96 8.95 -15.18 -2.88
CA ASN A 96 9.54 -16.45 -2.49
C ASN A 96 10.57 -16.96 -3.52
N LYS A 97 10.65 -16.35 -4.70
CA LYS A 97 11.56 -16.77 -5.76
C LYS A 97 12.99 -16.39 -5.39
N LYS A 98 13.77 -17.39 -5.00
CA LYS A 98 15.20 -17.21 -4.73
C LYS A 98 15.94 -16.82 -6.00
N GLY A 99 16.91 -15.91 -5.86
CA GLY A 99 17.71 -15.43 -6.99
C GLY A 99 16.98 -14.45 -7.92
N PHE A 100 15.74 -14.05 -7.62
CA PHE A 100 15.07 -12.98 -8.35
C PHE A 100 15.84 -11.66 -8.16
N LYS A 101 16.04 -10.94 -9.25
CA LYS A 101 16.68 -9.62 -9.25
C LYS A 101 15.69 -8.58 -9.73
N ALA A 102 15.55 -7.50 -8.99
CA ALA A 102 14.74 -6.35 -9.35
C ALA A 102 15.66 -5.18 -9.68
N GLU A 103 15.78 -4.85 -10.96
CA GLU A 103 16.60 -3.72 -11.37
C GLU A 103 15.99 -2.41 -10.83
N GLY A 104 16.79 -1.67 -10.04
CA GLY A 104 16.33 -0.46 -9.37
C GLY A 104 15.46 -0.69 -8.14
N GLY A 105 15.32 -1.94 -7.69
CA GLY A 105 14.55 -2.32 -6.51
C GLY A 105 15.36 -3.18 -5.54
N ILE A 106 14.79 -3.38 -4.36
CA ILE A 106 15.33 -4.25 -3.31
C ILE A 106 14.45 -5.48 -3.19
N VAL A 107 15.02 -6.66 -3.29
CA VAL A 107 14.31 -7.93 -3.14
C VAL A 107 14.37 -8.40 -1.69
N VAL A 108 13.22 -8.75 -1.13
CA VAL A 108 13.07 -9.35 0.19
C VAL A 108 12.26 -10.63 0.12
N HIS A 109 12.44 -11.52 1.08
CA HIS A 109 11.81 -12.84 1.10
C HIS A 109 10.89 -13.05 2.31
N SER A 110 10.71 -12.02 3.15
CA SER A 110 9.80 -12.07 4.31
C SER A 110 9.14 -10.72 4.54
N ILE A 111 7.98 -10.76 5.19
CA ILE A 111 7.25 -9.56 5.63
C ILE A 111 8.11 -8.76 6.60
N GLU A 112 8.77 -9.42 7.53
CA GLU A 112 9.64 -8.81 8.54
C GLU A 112 10.78 -8.04 7.88
N ALA A 113 11.43 -8.62 6.87
CA ALA A 113 12.50 -7.95 6.13
C ALA A 113 11.98 -6.71 5.37
N ALA A 114 10.77 -6.79 4.78
CA ALA A 114 10.15 -5.64 4.13
C ALA A 114 9.85 -4.52 5.13
N LEU A 115 9.26 -4.84 6.27
CA LEU A 115 8.91 -3.86 7.32
C LEU A 115 10.15 -3.22 7.94
N ASP A 116 11.22 -3.97 8.13
CA ASP A 116 12.48 -3.44 8.66
C ASP A 116 13.10 -2.37 7.75
N LEU A 117 13.02 -2.57 6.43
CA LEU A 117 13.53 -1.60 5.45
C LEU A 117 12.75 -0.28 5.43
N VAL A 118 11.51 -0.26 5.89
CA VAL A 118 10.63 0.92 5.79
C VAL A 118 10.35 1.60 7.12
N LYS A 119 10.94 1.13 8.21
CA LYS A 119 10.66 1.63 9.56
C LYS A 119 10.96 3.13 9.77
N GLU A 120 11.88 3.68 8.99
CA GLU A 120 12.22 5.10 9.03
C GLU A 120 11.38 5.95 8.06
N ASP A 121 10.58 5.34 7.20
CA ASP A 121 9.65 6.05 6.33
C ASP A 121 8.38 6.39 7.12
N ALA A 122 7.98 7.66 7.10
CA ALA A 122 6.78 8.11 7.80
C ALA A 122 5.50 7.48 7.25
N GLN A 123 5.47 7.14 5.96
CA GLN A 123 4.31 6.54 5.31
C GLN A 123 4.72 5.59 4.17
N PRO A 124 5.16 4.37 4.47
CA PRO A 124 5.39 3.37 3.45
C PRO A 124 4.07 2.84 2.87
N PHE A 125 4.06 2.48 1.59
CA PHE A 125 2.88 2.03 0.87
C PHE A 125 2.99 0.57 0.44
N ILE A 126 1.89 -0.16 0.59
CA ILE A 126 1.67 -1.49 0.00
C ILE A 126 0.89 -1.29 -1.30
N ILE A 127 1.47 -1.64 -2.44
CA ILE A 127 0.89 -1.32 -3.75
C ILE A 127 0.34 -2.51 -4.54
N GLY A 128 0.44 -3.71 -4.00
CA GLY A 128 -0.19 -4.90 -4.60
C GLY A 128 0.80 -5.98 -4.99
N GLY A 129 0.37 -7.04 -5.64
CA GLY A 129 -1.03 -7.37 -5.99
C GLY A 129 -1.87 -8.02 -4.88
N GLY A 130 -2.88 -8.75 -5.30
CA GLY A 130 -3.90 -9.29 -4.40
C GLY A 130 -3.37 -10.12 -3.24
N GLU A 131 -2.36 -10.97 -3.49
CA GLU A 131 -1.72 -11.76 -2.43
C GLU A 131 -0.98 -10.87 -1.43
N ILE A 132 -0.27 -9.86 -1.91
CA ILE A 132 0.45 -8.91 -1.06
C ILE A 132 -0.54 -8.09 -0.24
N TYR A 133 -1.65 -7.65 -0.80
CA TYR A 133 -2.71 -6.99 -0.04
C TYR A 133 -3.23 -7.87 1.10
N ARG A 134 -3.46 -9.17 0.85
CA ARG A 134 -3.90 -10.09 1.91
C ARG A 134 -2.88 -10.23 3.03
N LEU A 135 -1.60 -10.34 2.69
CA LEU A 135 -0.53 -10.50 3.68
C LEU A 135 -0.38 -9.29 4.61
N PHE A 136 -0.64 -8.08 4.09
CA PHE A 136 -0.45 -6.84 4.83
C PHE A 136 -1.74 -6.22 5.37
N MET A 137 -2.92 -6.80 5.07
CA MET A 137 -4.22 -6.23 5.45
C MET A 137 -4.32 -5.99 6.97
N ASP A 138 -3.94 -6.98 7.77
CA ASP A 138 -4.01 -6.90 9.24
C ASP A 138 -2.85 -6.10 9.86
N LEU A 139 -1.84 -5.76 9.06
CA LEU A 139 -0.65 -5.03 9.50
C LEU A 139 -0.72 -3.54 9.17
N CYS A 140 -1.55 -3.15 8.20
CA CYS A 140 -1.63 -1.76 7.76
C CYS A 140 -2.44 -0.89 8.75
N ASP A 141 -2.01 0.37 8.87
CA ASP A 141 -2.69 1.36 9.69
C ASP A 141 -3.75 2.13 8.90
N ARG A 142 -3.64 2.15 7.57
CA ARG A 142 -4.53 2.91 6.67
C ARG A 142 -4.73 2.18 5.34
N ILE A 143 -5.90 2.35 4.78
CA ILE A 143 -6.23 1.92 3.42
C ILE A 143 -6.68 3.14 2.61
N GLU A 144 -5.99 3.40 1.51
CA GLU A 144 -6.35 4.39 0.50
C GLU A 144 -6.95 3.66 -0.70
N LEU A 145 -8.26 3.63 -0.79
CA LEU A 145 -8.99 2.86 -1.79
C LEU A 145 -9.71 3.79 -2.79
N THR A 146 -9.42 3.59 -4.07
CA THR A 146 -10.21 4.16 -5.15
C THR A 146 -11.24 3.15 -5.60
N ARG A 147 -12.53 3.49 -5.50
CA ARG A 147 -13.65 2.69 -6.00
C ARG A 147 -14.01 3.10 -7.41
N VAL A 148 -13.92 2.16 -8.32
CA VAL A 148 -14.46 2.28 -9.66
C VAL A 148 -15.89 1.74 -9.61
N HIS A 149 -16.88 2.59 -9.86
CA HIS A 149 -18.30 2.27 -9.73
C HIS A 149 -18.80 1.39 -10.87
N HIS A 150 -18.15 0.27 -11.08
CA HIS A 150 -18.50 -0.73 -12.08
C HIS A 150 -18.02 -2.10 -11.62
N ASP A 151 -18.77 -3.14 -11.98
CA ASP A 151 -18.35 -4.52 -11.78
C ASP A 151 -17.49 -4.97 -12.96
N PHE A 152 -16.40 -5.66 -12.69
CA PHE A 152 -15.49 -6.17 -13.71
C PHE A 152 -15.32 -7.68 -13.56
N GLU A 153 -15.17 -8.36 -14.67
CA GLU A 153 -14.68 -9.72 -14.70
C GLU A 153 -13.18 -9.70 -14.38
N ALA A 154 -12.79 -10.44 -13.35
CA ALA A 154 -11.43 -10.44 -12.84
C ALA A 154 -11.00 -11.83 -12.42
N ASP A 155 -9.68 -12.08 -12.36
CA ASP A 155 -9.08 -13.26 -11.75
C ASP A 155 -8.37 -12.92 -10.42
N VAL A 156 -8.19 -11.65 -10.13
CA VAL A 156 -7.62 -11.14 -8.86
C VAL A 156 -8.57 -10.12 -8.23
N TYR A 157 -8.85 -10.31 -6.94
CA TYR A 157 -9.74 -9.46 -6.18
C TYR A 157 -9.06 -8.87 -4.96
N PHE A 158 -9.48 -7.65 -4.60
CA PHE A 158 -9.11 -7.01 -3.36
C PHE A 158 -9.76 -7.76 -2.18
N PRO A 159 -9.04 -8.00 -1.08
CA PRO A 159 -9.61 -8.63 0.10
C PRO A 159 -10.81 -7.87 0.65
N GLU A 160 -11.75 -8.57 1.25
CA GLU A 160 -12.84 -7.93 1.98
C GLU A 160 -12.28 -7.12 3.15
N ILE A 161 -12.81 -5.92 3.33
CA ILE A 161 -12.43 -5.04 4.44
C ILE A 161 -13.48 -5.24 5.53
N ASP A 162 -13.05 -5.77 6.67
CA ASP A 162 -13.89 -5.84 7.86
C ASP A 162 -13.88 -4.46 8.55
N LEU A 163 -14.95 -3.70 8.38
CA LEU A 163 -15.11 -2.38 8.97
C LEU A 163 -15.47 -2.43 10.48
N SER A 164 -15.63 -3.62 11.04
CA SER A 164 -15.94 -3.80 12.47
C SER A 164 -14.71 -3.79 13.37
N GLN A 165 -13.53 -3.83 12.78
CA GLN A 165 -12.24 -3.83 13.50
C GLN A 165 -11.64 -2.45 13.62
#